data_c72a59e07112b040f4879c1436342267
#
_entry.id   c72a59e07112b040f4879c1436342267
#
_cell.length_a   1.000
_cell.length_b   1.000
_cell.length_c   1.000
_cell.angle_alpha   90.00
_cell.angle_beta   90.00
_cell.angle_gamma   90.00
#
_symmetry.space_group_name_H-M   'P 1'
#
loop_
_entity.id
_entity.type
_entity.pdbx_description
1 polymer ?
#
loop_
_entity_poly.entity_id
_entity_poly.type
_entity_poly.pdbx_seq_one_letter_code
_entity_poly.pdbx_strand_id
1 'polypeptide(L)'
;MKKSILFFIVVMWTIGLIAQSKTKSTSKSTVTTTAAVDMRSVIDKMADEIDAEVCIQRHWFHQNAELSNREFKTSERIAETLKSMGIETQTGIAKTGVVGLIRGAKPGPTILLRADIDGLPVTERVDLPWKSVNKAVYQGMSVGVMHACGHDTHIAMLLGATKILNSMKDQLKGNIKLVFQPAEEGAPAGEEGGAGLMIQEGLMNNPAVDVAFGLHVNSLTPVGHINYKPAGIMAAADQL
;
A
#
# COMPACT_ATOMS: atom_id res chain seq x y z
N MET A 1 11.73 1.88 6.78
CA MET A 1 11.01 1.09 5.77
C MET A 1 10.61 -0.30 6.28
N LYS A 2 11.52 -1.14 6.82
CA LYS A 2 11.24 -2.52 7.29
C LYS A 2 10.05 -2.63 8.28
N LYS A 3 9.97 -1.74 9.27
CA LYS A 3 8.90 -1.77 10.29
C LYS A 3 7.53 -1.31 9.77
N SER A 4 7.49 -0.51 8.70
CA SER A 4 6.24 -0.06 8.09
C SER A 4 5.57 -1.15 7.24
N ILE A 5 6.37 -2.01 6.59
CA ILE A 5 5.87 -3.18 5.86
C ILE A 5 5.22 -4.17 6.82
N LEU A 6 5.82 -4.37 8.00
CA LEU A 6 5.31 -5.28 9.03
C LEU A 6 3.91 -4.89 9.53
N PHE A 7 3.61 -3.58 9.61
CA PHE A 7 2.32 -3.11 10.10
C PHE A 7 1.14 -3.59 9.22
N PHE A 8 1.30 -3.60 7.89
CA PHE A 8 0.27 -4.11 7.00
C PHE A 8 -0.01 -5.61 7.16
N ILE A 9 0.94 -6.37 7.66
CA ILE A 9 0.87 -7.84 7.68
C ILE A 9 0.43 -8.37 9.04
N VAL A 10 0.81 -7.72 10.15
CA VAL A 10 0.52 -8.20 11.52
C VAL A 10 -0.97 -8.12 11.89
N VAL A 11 -1.72 -7.13 11.34
CA VAL A 11 -3.15 -6.96 11.65
C VAL A 11 -4.02 -8.15 11.22
N MET A 12 -3.56 -8.96 10.25
CA MET A 12 -4.29 -10.13 9.76
C MET A 12 -4.39 -11.31 10.75
N TRP A 13 -3.58 -11.33 11.82
CA TRP A 13 -3.45 -12.53 12.67
C TRP A 13 -4.13 -12.46 14.04
N THR A 14 -4.57 -11.29 14.48
CA THR A 14 -5.10 -11.10 15.84
C THR A 14 -6.59 -11.50 16.01
N ILE A 15 -7.30 -11.78 14.95
CA ILE A 15 -8.77 -12.05 14.97
C ILE A 15 -9.11 -13.54 15.18
N GLY A 16 -8.13 -14.42 15.31
CA GLY A 16 -8.33 -15.88 15.34
C GLY A 16 -8.32 -16.54 16.74
N LEU A 17 -8.26 -15.84 17.86
CA LEU A 17 -7.93 -16.42 19.18
C LEU A 17 -8.96 -16.17 20.28
N ILE A 18 -10.27 -16.28 20.02
CA ILE A 18 -11.27 -16.39 21.10
C ILE A 18 -12.30 -17.44 20.69
N ALA A 19 -12.09 -18.66 21.11
CA ALA A 19 -13.06 -19.64 21.60
C ALA A 19 -12.45 -21.05 21.70
N GLN A 20 -12.04 -21.50 22.88
CA GLN A 20 -12.09 -22.92 23.21
C GLN A 20 -12.45 -23.13 24.67
N SER A 21 -13.62 -23.71 24.84
CA SER A 21 -14.19 -24.24 26.08
C SER A 21 -13.50 -25.55 26.46
N LYS A 22 -13.34 -25.75 27.77
CA LYS A 22 -12.71 -26.92 28.41
C LYS A 22 -13.59 -28.17 28.32
N THR A 23 -13.05 -29.28 27.85
CA THR A 23 -13.45 -30.62 28.30
C THR A 23 -12.20 -31.48 28.54
N LYS A 24 -12.12 -32.05 29.76
CA LYS A 24 -11.07 -32.98 30.15
C LYS A 24 -11.29 -34.34 29.49
N SER A 25 -10.29 -34.89 28.84
CA SER A 25 -10.12 -36.33 28.63
C SER A 25 -8.63 -36.67 28.70
N THR A 26 -8.30 -37.57 29.60
CA THR A 26 -6.94 -38.10 29.82
C THR A 26 -6.66 -39.19 28.82
N SER A 27 -5.81 -38.89 27.84
CA SER A 27 -5.08 -39.89 27.06
C SER A 27 -3.66 -39.37 26.86
N LYS A 28 -2.66 -40.06 27.39
CA LYS A 28 -1.23 -39.80 27.13
C LYS A 28 -0.93 -40.20 25.67
N SER A 29 -1.13 -39.30 24.75
CA SER A 29 -0.51 -39.34 23.44
C SER A 29 0.64 -38.33 23.44
N THR A 30 1.83 -38.81 23.17
CA THR A 30 3.02 -37.97 22.99
C THR A 30 2.81 -37.18 21.69
N VAL A 31 2.08 -36.05 21.80
CA VAL A 31 1.98 -35.10 20.68
C VAL A 31 3.31 -34.38 20.64
N THR A 32 4.11 -34.70 19.66
CA THR A 32 5.22 -33.86 19.23
C THR A 32 4.62 -32.51 18.84
N THR A 33 4.64 -31.54 19.74
CA THR A 33 4.22 -30.18 19.51
C THR A 33 5.23 -29.61 18.50
N THR A 34 4.93 -29.66 17.21
CA THR A 34 5.62 -28.78 16.26
C THR A 34 5.42 -27.37 16.78
N ALA A 35 6.52 -26.72 17.18
CA ALA A 35 6.50 -25.35 17.64
C ALA A 35 5.75 -24.53 16.57
N ALA A 36 4.74 -23.76 16.99
CA ALA A 36 4.03 -22.88 16.07
C ALA A 36 5.08 -21.95 15.44
N VAL A 37 5.14 -21.95 14.12
CA VAL A 37 6.06 -21.07 13.39
C VAL A 37 5.71 -19.64 13.78
N ASP A 38 6.68 -18.90 14.31
CA ASP A 38 6.52 -17.48 14.57
C ASP A 38 6.45 -16.73 13.24
N MET A 39 5.22 -16.45 12.80
CA MET A 39 4.96 -15.76 11.53
C MET A 39 5.59 -14.36 11.47
N ARG A 40 5.80 -13.71 12.61
CA ARG A 40 6.48 -12.42 12.64
C ARG A 40 7.93 -12.57 12.17
N SER A 41 8.67 -13.54 12.72
CA SER A 41 10.06 -13.77 12.32
C SER A 41 10.19 -14.18 10.84
N VAL A 42 9.21 -14.92 10.31
CA VAL A 42 9.15 -15.26 8.89
C VAL A 42 8.97 -14.01 8.04
N ILE A 43 8.02 -13.15 8.39
CA ILE A 43 7.74 -11.91 7.68
C ILE A 43 8.91 -10.93 7.78
N ASP A 44 9.53 -10.79 8.96
CA ASP A 44 10.72 -9.94 9.16
C ASP A 44 11.85 -10.37 8.23
N LYS A 45 12.12 -11.67 8.14
CA LYS A 45 13.13 -12.23 7.23
C LYS A 45 12.80 -11.92 5.76
N MET A 46 11.56 -12.16 5.34
CA MET A 46 11.12 -11.86 3.97
C MET A 46 11.23 -10.37 3.66
N ALA A 47 10.93 -9.50 4.62
CA ALA A 47 11.07 -8.05 4.45
C ALA A 47 12.55 -7.64 4.31
N ASP A 48 13.46 -8.29 5.08
CA ASP A 48 14.90 -8.07 4.95
C ASP A 48 15.43 -8.50 3.57
N GLU A 49 14.94 -9.62 3.04
CA GLU A 49 15.35 -10.15 1.73
C GLU A 49 14.97 -9.23 0.55
N ILE A 50 13.88 -8.48 0.67
CA ILE A 50 13.39 -7.59 -0.40
C ILE A 50 13.71 -6.11 -0.19
N ASP A 51 14.36 -5.71 0.91
CA ASP A 51 14.60 -4.31 1.28
C ASP A 51 15.32 -3.52 0.16
N ALA A 52 16.36 -4.11 -0.43
CA ALA A 52 17.09 -3.48 -1.52
C ALA A 52 16.22 -3.25 -2.77
N GLU A 53 15.34 -4.21 -3.10
CA GLU A 53 14.41 -4.09 -4.22
C GLU A 53 13.37 -2.99 -3.96
N VAL A 54 12.84 -2.91 -2.73
CA VAL A 54 11.90 -1.85 -2.31
C VAL A 54 12.56 -0.48 -2.42
N CYS A 55 13.84 -0.34 -2.03
CA CYS A 55 14.60 0.89 -2.21
C CYS A 55 14.77 1.28 -3.69
N ILE A 56 15.09 0.31 -4.56
CA ILE A 56 15.22 0.54 -6.01
C ILE A 56 13.88 1.01 -6.60
N GLN A 57 12.77 0.38 -6.24
CA GLN A 57 11.44 0.78 -6.68
C GLN A 57 11.13 2.21 -6.21
N ARG A 58 11.38 2.53 -4.94
CA ARG A 58 11.19 3.88 -4.43
C ARG A 58 11.99 4.92 -5.22
N HIS A 59 13.27 4.66 -5.50
CA HIS A 59 14.11 5.58 -6.29
C HIS A 59 13.55 5.79 -7.69
N TRP A 60 13.03 4.74 -8.32
CA TRP A 60 12.42 4.85 -9.64
C TRP A 60 11.17 5.75 -9.60
N PHE A 61 10.25 5.52 -8.65
CA PHE A 61 9.05 6.36 -8.51
C PHE A 61 9.42 7.81 -8.19
N HIS A 62 10.41 8.03 -7.32
CA HIS A 62 10.89 9.38 -7.01
C HIS A 62 11.40 10.13 -8.23
N GLN A 63 12.22 9.48 -9.07
CA GLN A 63 12.74 10.06 -10.31
C GLN A 63 11.65 10.35 -11.34
N ASN A 64 10.57 9.59 -11.33
CA ASN A 64 9.51 9.64 -12.33
C ASN A 64 8.20 10.23 -11.79
N ALA A 65 8.28 11.11 -10.79
CA ALA A 65 7.11 11.74 -10.18
C ALA A 65 6.24 12.44 -11.24
N GLU A 66 4.93 12.25 -11.14
CA GLU A 66 3.92 12.80 -12.04
C GLU A 66 2.82 13.50 -11.23
N LEU A 67 2.21 14.55 -11.79
CA LEU A 67 1.14 15.30 -11.10
C LEU A 67 -0.16 14.51 -11.06
N SER A 68 -1.04 14.89 -10.14
CA SER A 68 -2.41 14.37 -9.97
C SER A 68 -3.14 14.25 -11.31
N ASN A 69 -3.81 13.11 -11.56
CA ASN A 69 -4.48 12.72 -12.80
C ASN A 69 -3.54 12.66 -14.04
N ARG A 70 -2.24 12.65 -13.86
CA ARG A 70 -1.21 12.53 -14.91
C ARG A 70 -0.19 11.43 -14.60
N GLU A 71 -0.49 10.57 -13.64
CA GLU A 71 0.38 9.50 -13.11
C GLU A 71 0.43 8.29 -14.07
N PHE A 72 0.60 8.53 -15.38
CA PHE A 72 0.51 7.49 -16.42
C PHE A 72 1.64 6.48 -16.34
N LYS A 73 2.90 6.93 -16.24
CA LYS A 73 4.08 6.05 -16.12
C LYS A 73 4.09 5.33 -14.77
N THR A 74 3.69 6.04 -13.72
CA THR A 74 3.55 5.50 -12.37
C THR A 74 2.53 4.36 -12.36
N SER A 75 1.35 4.59 -12.94
CA SER A 75 0.27 3.60 -13.10
C SER A 75 0.72 2.38 -13.92
N GLU A 76 1.36 2.61 -15.05
CA GLU A 76 1.91 1.54 -15.91
C GLU A 76 2.91 0.68 -15.15
N ARG A 77 3.90 1.30 -14.48
CA ARG A 77 4.92 0.60 -13.69
C ARG A 77 4.31 -0.24 -12.57
N ILE A 78 3.33 0.30 -11.84
CA ILE A 78 2.61 -0.42 -10.80
C ILE A 78 1.88 -1.63 -11.39
N ALA A 79 1.13 -1.41 -12.48
CA ALA A 79 0.36 -2.47 -13.12
C ALA A 79 1.25 -3.60 -13.67
N GLU A 80 2.38 -3.27 -14.30
CA GLU A 80 3.38 -4.24 -14.76
C GLU A 80 3.94 -5.05 -13.59
N THR A 81 4.28 -4.38 -12.49
CA THR A 81 4.82 -5.04 -11.29
C THR A 81 3.81 -6.02 -10.70
N LEU A 82 2.54 -5.63 -10.56
CA LEU A 82 1.47 -6.52 -10.07
C LEU A 82 1.23 -7.70 -11.01
N LYS A 83 1.15 -7.46 -12.32
CA LYS A 83 0.97 -8.50 -13.34
C LYS A 83 2.14 -9.49 -13.35
N SER A 84 3.38 -9.02 -13.17
CA SER A 84 4.56 -9.89 -13.09
C SER A 84 4.51 -10.86 -11.91
N MET A 85 3.80 -10.49 -10.84
CA MET A 85 3.52 -11.35 -9.69
C MET A 85 2.30 -12.27 -9.88
N GLY A 86 1.63 -12.23 -11.05
CA GLY A 86 0.43 -13.00 -11.33
C GLY A 86 -0.82 -12.49 -10.59
N ILE A 87 -0.86 -11.22 -10.22
CA ILE A 87 -1.97 -10.60 -9.49
C ILE A 87 -3.01 -10.09 -10.49
N GLU A 88 -4.29 -10.39 -10.21
CA GLU A 88 -5.43 -9.81 -10.94
C GLU A 88 -5.37 -8.28 -10.81
N THR A 89 -5.25 -7.57 -11.94
CA THR A 89 -4.95 -6.14 -11.94
C THR A 89 -5.90 -5.38 -12.86
N GLN A 90 -6.50 -4.32 -12.32
CA GLN A 90 -7.33 -3.35 -13.05
C GLN A 90 -6.60 -2.01 -13.08
N THR A 91 -6.67 -1.32 -14.22
CA THR A 91 -6.07 0.00 -14.45
C THR A 91 -7.11 0.99 -14.92
N GLY A 92 -6.80 2.29 -14.83
CA GLY A 92 -7.69 3.35 -15.28
C GLY A 92 -8.83 3.68 -14.32
N ILE A 93 -8.79 3.17 -13.09
CA ILE A 93 -9.76 3.53 -12.06
C ILE A 93 -9.47 4.96 -11.60
N ALA A 94 -10.47 5.83 -11.62
CA ALA A 94 -10.30 7.26 -11.41
C ALA A 94 -9.15 7.83 -12.28
N LYS A 95 -9.14 7.49 -13.58
CA LYS A 95 -8.19 7.85 -14.64
C LYS A 95 -6.87 7.07 -14.59
N THR A 96 -6.07 7.20 -13.55
CA THR A 96 -4.72 6.63 -13.47
C THR A 96 -4.53 5.65 -12.32
N GLY A 97 -5.55 5.43 -11.51
CA GLY A 97 -5.50 4.49 -10.39
C GLY A 97 -5.36 3.03 -10.84
N VAL A 98 -4.73 2.24 -9.98
CA VAL A 98 -4.52 0.79 -10.18
C VAL A 98 -5.07 0.03 -8.98
N VAL A 99 -5.78 -1.05 -9.27
CA VAL A 99 -6.32 -1.95 -8.25
C VAL A 99 -5.82 -3.36 -8.51
N GLY A 100 -5.21 -3.98 -7.50
CA GLY A 100 -4.81 -5.38 -7.51
C GLY A 100 -5.66 -6.22 -6.56
N LEU A 101 -5.82 -7.51 -6.84
CA LEU A 101 -6.53 -8.43 -5.96
C LEU A 101 -5.75 -9.71 -5.72
N ILE A 102 -5.38 -9.96 -4.46
CA ILE A 102 -4.86 -11.23 -4.00
C ILE A 102 -6.01 -12.01 -3.35
N ARG A 103 -6.33 -13.17 -3.89
CA ARG A 103 -7.33 -14.08 -3.32
C ARG A 103 -6.64 -15.07 -2.39
N GLY A 104 -6.98 -15.03 -1.11
CA GLY A 104 -6.49 -16.04 -0.15
C GLY A 104 -7.18 -17.39 -0.37
N ALA A 105 -6.52 -18.46 0.06
CA ALA A 105 -7.03 -19.83 -0.13
C ALA A 105 -8.21 -20.20 0.78
N LYS A 106 -8.52 -19.39 1.78
CA LYS A 106 -9.58 -19.66 2.76
C LYS A 106 -10.59 -18.52 2.81
N PRO A 107 -11.88 -18.79 3.08
CA PRO A 107 -12.87 -17.75 3.29
C PRO A 107 -12.46 -16.79 4.42
N GLY A 108 -12.76 -15.51 4.25
CA GLY A 108 -12.48 -14.47 5.22
C GLY A 108 -12.81 -13.07 4.69
N PRO A 109 -12.48 -12.02 5.46
CA PRO A 109 -12.75 -10.65 5.08
C PRO A 109 -11.91 -10.19 3.89
N THR A 110 -12.33 -9.11 3.25
CA THR A 110 -11.53 -8.39 2.28
C THR A 110 -10.89 -7.17 2.94
N ILE A 111 -9.58 -7.15 2.97
CA ILE A 111 -8.78 -6.04 3.49
C ILE A 111 -8.29 -5.21 2.32
N LEU A 112 -8.53 -3.90 2.37
CA LEU A 112 -7.98 -2.95 1.42
C LEU A 112 -6.70 -2.34 1.99
N LEU A 113 -5.62 -2.38 1.19
CA LEU A 113 -4.36 -1.70 1.49
C LEU A 113 -4.13 -0.60 0.46
N ARG A 114 -3.92 0.64 0.93
CA ARG A 114 -3.87 1.84 0.09
C ARG A 114 -2.50 2.49 0.11
N ALA A 115 -2.04 2.90 -1.07
CA ALA A 115 -0.98 3.89 -1.28
C ALA A 115 -1.47 4.96 -2.27
N ASP A 116 -1.17 6.21 -2.03
CA ASP A 116 -1.30 7.30 -2.99
C ASP A 116 -0.13 7.28 -3.97
N ILE A 117 -0.30 7.88 -5.17
CA ILE A 117 0.68 7.74 -6.24
C ILE A 117 1.09 9.03 -6.95
N ASP A 118 0.46 10.15 -6.65
CA ASP A 118 0.73 11.43 -7.30
C ASP A 118 1.90 12.21 -6.66
N GLY A 119 2.51 13.06 -7.43
CA GLY A 119 3.55 14.01 -7.01
C GLY A 119 3.03 15.44 -7.00
N LEU A 120 3.80 16.32 -6.39
CA LEU A 120 3.51 17.73 -6.22
C LEU A 120 4.24 18.62 -7.23
N PRO A 121 3.67 19.82 -7.58
CA PRO A 121 4.31 20.80 -8.46
C PRO A 121 5.47 21.54 -7.73
N VAL A 122 6.45 20.76 -7.26
CA VAL A 122 7.59 21.22 -6.49
C VAL A 122 8.89 20.87 -7.20
N THR A 123 9.79 21.84 -7.34
CA THR A 123 11.14 21.59 -7.87
C THR A 123 12.03 21.00 -6.78
N GLU A 124 12.56 19.82 -7.01
CA GLU A 124 13.50 19.20 -6.09
C GLU A 124 14.83 19.94 -6.04
N ARG A 125 15.29 20.28 -4.83
CA ARG A 125 16.52 21.05 -4.60
C ARG A 125 17.66 20.21 -4.03
N VAL A 126 17.37 18.98 -3.60
CA VAL A 126 18.38 18.09 -3.03
C VAL A 126 19.17 17.44 -4.17
N ASP A 127 20.49 17.35 -4.03
CA ASP A 127 21.33 16.69 -5.03
C ASP A 127 21.48 15.22 -4.68
N LEU A 128 20.63 14.40 -5.25
CA LEU A 128 20.59 12.95 -5.08
C LEU A 128 20.72 12.26 -6.43
N PRO A 129 21.34 11.07 -6.51
CA PRO A 129 21.46 10.31 -7.76
C PRO A 129 20.10 9.97 -8.40
N TRP A 130 19.05 9.91 -7.61
CA TRP A 130 17.68 9.59 -8.02
C TRP A 130 16.71 10.76 -7.89
N LYS A 131 17.20 11.99 -7.86
CA LYS A 131 16.33 13.16 -7.78
C LYS A 131 15.43 13.27 -9.02
N SER A 132 14.25 13.79 -8.84
CA SER A 132 13.36 14.14 -9.94
C SER A 132 13.87 15.36 -10.69
N VAL A 133 13.95 15.23 -12.00
CA VAL A 133 14.20 16.34 -12.93
C VAL A 133 12.98 16.62 -13.83
N ASN A 134 11.86 15.96 -13.53
CA ASN A 134 10.64 16.05 -14.29
C ASN A 134 10.06 17.46 -14.20
N LYS A 135 9.42 17.87 -15.31
CA LYS A 135 8.70 19.13 -15.42
C LYS A 135 7.31 18.87 -16.00
N ALA A 136 6.36 19.64 -15.55
CA ALA A 136 5.00 19.62 -16.07
C ALA A 136 4.44 21.03 -16.13
N VAL A 137 3.28 21.18 -16.80
CA VAL A 137 2.51 22.42 -16.77
C VAL A 137 1.49 22.30 -15.64
N TYR A 138 1.57 23.22 -14.69
CA TYR A 138 0.61 23.35 -13.60
C TYR A 138 0.10 24.80 -13.55
N GLN A 139 -1.22 24.96 -13.64
CA GLN A 139 -1.86 26.29 -13.71
C GLN A 139 -1.23 27.24 -14.76
N GLY A 140 -0.92 26.70 -15.95
CA GLY A 140 -0.33 27.44 -17.06
C GLY A 140 1.18 27.73 -16.95
N MET A 141 1.84 27.30 -15.88
CA MET A 141 3.27 27.52 -15.65
C MET A 141 4.06 26.22 -15.74
N SER A 142 5.29 26.27 -16.29
CA SER A 142 6.22 25.13 -16.23
C SER A 142 6.82 25.03 -14.83
N VAL A 143 6.60 23.90 -14.16
CA VAL A 143 7.06 23.63 -12.79
C VAL A 143 7.87 22.34 -12.73
N GLY A 144 8.75 22.19 -11.73
CA GLY A 144 9.31 20.90 -11.39
C GLY A 144 8.25 20.02 -10.73
N VAL A 145 8.44 18.71 -10.79
CA VAL A 145 7.54 17.74 -10.16
C VAL A 145 8.36 16.80 -9.28
N MET A 146 7.98 16.62 -8.01
CA MET A 146 8.62 15.65 -7.13
C MET A 146 7.61 15.03 -6.15
N HIS A 147 7.97 13.88 -5.60
CA HIS A 147 7.24 13.28 -4.48
C HIS A 147 7.62 13.98 -3.16
N ALA A 148 7.16 15.23 -2.97
CA ALA A 148 7.45 16.01 -1.76
C ALA A 148 6.61 15.56 -0.54
N CYS A 149 5.52 14.82 -0.76
CA CYS A 149 4.70 14.21 0.29
C CYS A 149 5.10 12.76 0.63
N GLY A 150 6.01 12.16 -0.16
CA GLY A 150 6.55 10.82 0.12
C GLY A 150 5.74 9.66 -0.45
N HIS A 151 4.86 9.91 -1.44
CA HIS A 151 4.05 8.88 -2.07
C HIS A 151 4.88 7.82 -2.80
N ASP A 152 6.08 8.15 -3.29
CA ASP A 152 7.10 7.18 -3.77
C ASP A 152 7.40 6.09 -2.75
N THR A 153 7.48 6.47 -1.47
CA THR A 153 7.71 5.55 -0.35
C THR A 153 6.47 4.68 -0.10
N HIS A 154 5.27 5.26 -0.19
CA HIS A 154 4.01 4.53 0.02
C HIS A 154 3.81 3.47 -1.07
N ILE A 155 4.05 3.82 -2.35
CA ILE A 155 3.99 2.87 -3.47
C ILE A 155 4.97 1.71 -3.24
N ALA A 156 6.25 2.04 -2.97
CA ALA A 156 7.29 1.03 -2.81
C ALA A 156 7.01 0.09 -1.63
N MET A 157 6.54 0.62 -0.49
CA MET A 157 6.14 -0.18 0.67
C MET A 157 4.97 -1.11 0.35
N LEU A 158 3.95 -0.61 -0.36
CA LEU A 158 2.79 -1.44 -0.71
C LEU A 158 3.18 -2.54 -1.71
N LEU A 159 4.03 -2.25 -2.70
CA LEU A 159 4.54 -3.27 -3.63
C LEU A 159 5.39 -4.32 -2.90
N GLY A 160 6.23 -3.92 -1.95
CA GLY A 160 6.99 -4.85 -1.11
C GLY A 160 6.08 -5.75 -0.25
N ALA A 161 5.10 -5.15 0.44
CA ALA A 161 4.09 -5.89 1.19
C ALA A 161 3.30 -6.85 0.29
N THR A 162 2.96 -6.41 -0.92
CA THR A 162 2.27 -7.22 -1.93
C THR A 162 3.06 -8.47 -2.29
N LYS A 163 4.36 -8.34 -2.52
CA LYS A 163 5.24 -9.48 -2.84
C LYS A 163 5.23 -10.54 -1.74
N ILE A 164 5.34 -10.11 -0.47
CA ILE A 164 5.29 -10.99 0.68
C ILE A 164 3.91 -11.65 0.80
N LEU A 165 2.83 -10.86 0.78
CA LEU A 165 1.46 -11.37 0.92
C LEU A 165 1.09 -12.35 -0.20
N ASN A 166 1.48 -12.06 -1.44
CA ASN A 166 1.21 -12.94 -2.57
C ASN A 166 1.97 -14.28 -2.46
N SER A 167 3.20 -14.28 -1.94
CA SER A 167 3.94 -15.52 -1.70
C SER A 167 3.31 -16.40 -0.61
N MET A 168 2.49 -15.80 0.26
CA MET A 168 1.81 -16.46 1.38
C MET A 168 0.32 -16.67 1.11
N LYS A 169 -0.19 -16.42 -0.10
CA LYS A 169 -1.63 -16.43 -0.42
C LYS A 169 -2.36 -17.70 -0.01
N ASP A 170 -1.69 -18.86 -0.06
CA ASP A 170 -2.25 -20.16 0.33
C ASP A 170 -2.52 -20.27 1.84
N GLN A 171 -1.93 -19.40 2.64
CA GLN A 171 -2.13 -19.31 4.09
C GLN A 171 -3.15 -18.22 4.47
N LEU A 172 -3.45 -17.29 3.57
CA LEU A 172 -4.34 -16.16 3.83
C LEU A 172 -5.80 -16.58 3.92
N LYS A 173 -6.52 -15.95 4.85
CA LYS A 173 -7.98 -16.00 4.96
C LYS A 173 -8.56 -14.71 4.39
N GLY A 174 -9.49 -14.83 3.44
CA GLY A 174 -10.09 -13.68 2.78
C GLY A 174 -9.24 -13.14 1.63
N ASN A 175 -9.44 -11.89 1.29
CA ASN A 175 -8.79 -11.25 0.15
C ASN A 175 -8.01 -10.01 0.57
N ILE A 176 -7.00 -9.66 -0.21
CA ILE A 176 -6.28 -8.38 -0.10
C ILE A 176 -6.55 -7.59 -1.38
N LYS A 177 -7.23 -6.45 -1.23
CA LYS A 177 -7.41 -5.48 -2.32
C LYS A 177 -6.34 -4.42 -2.21
N LEU A 178 -5.46 -4.36 -3.20
CA LEU A 178 -4.35 -3.41 -3.29
C LEU A 178 -4.83 -2.19 -4.06
N VAL A 179 -4.71 -1.01 -3.49
CA VAL A 179 -5.21 0.24 -4.08
C VAL A 179 -4.08 1.23 -4.20
N PHE A 180 -3.79 1.62 -5.43
CA PHE A 180 -2.86 2.69 -5.78
C PHE A 180 -3.69 3.87 -6.25
N GLN A 181 -3.91 4.80 -5.33
CA GLN A 181 -4.86 5.91 -5.49
C GLN A 181 -4.21 7.10 -6.18
N PRO A 182 -4.77 7.60 -7.30
CA PRO A 182 -4.32 8.82 -7.95
C PRO A 182 -4.88 10.06 -7.26
N ALA A 183 -4.33 11.23 -7.62
CA ALA A 183 -4.85 12.56 -7.30
C ALA A 183 -5.24 12.76 -5.81
N GLU A 184 -4.38 12.32 -4.90
CA GLU A 184 -4.57 12.51 -3.45
C GLU A 184 -4.40 13.98 -3.07
N GLU A 185 -3.43 14.65 -3.69
CA GLU A 185 -3.09 16.07 -3.49
C GLU A 185 -4.10 17.03 -4.16
N GLY A 186 -5.15 16.46 -4.76
CA GLY A 186 -6.22 17.17 -5.44
C GLY A 186 -6.16 17.05 -6.96
N ALA A 187 -7.33 16.81 -7.56
CA ALA A 187 -7.46 16.79 -9.02
C ALA A 187 -7.23 18.19 -9.60
N PRO A 188 -6.72 18.29 -10.83
CA PRO A 188 -6.65 19.58 -11.55
C PRO A 188 -8.00 20.27 -11.62
N ALA A 189 -8.01 21.60 -11.64
CA ALA A 189 -9.23 22.40 -11.71
C ALA A 189 -10.15 21.95 -12.86
N GLY A 190 -11.42 21.70 -12.55
CA GLY A 190 -12.41 21.20 -13.50
C GLY A 190 -12.35 19.70 -13.78
N GLU A 191 -11.50 18.96 -13.08
CA GLU A 191 -11.43 17.50 -13.17
C GLU A 191 -11.87 16.84 -11.85
N GLU A 192 -12.46 15.66 -11.99
CA GLU A 192 -12.69 14.75 -10.87
C GLU A 192 -11.50 13.79 -10.72
N GLY A 193 -11.28 13.25 -9.52
CA GLY A 193 -10.19 12.31 -9.24
C GLY A 193 -10.18 11.81 -7.79
N GLY A 194 -9.09 11.17 -7.41
CA GLY A 194 -8.83 10.75 -6.05
C GLY A 194 -9.72 9.61 -5.55
N ALA A 195 -9.74 9.43 -4.23
CA ALA A 195 -10.48 8.36 -3.58
C ALA A 195 -11.99 8.42 -3.84
N GLY A 196 -12.56 9.63 -3.88
CA GLY A 196 -13.98 9.83 -4.13
C GLY A 196 -14.43 9.23 -5.46
N LEU A 197 -13.70 9.52 -6.54
CA LEU A 197 -13.99 8.97 -7.86
C LEU A 197 -13.76 7.43 -7.89
N MET A 198 -12.70 6.92 -7.27
CA MET A 198 -12.48 5.47 -7.17
C MET A 198 -13.67 4.76 -6.48
N ILE A 199 -14.23 5.35 -5.43
CA ILE A 199 -15.38 4.80 -4.72
C ILE A 199 -16.64 4.83 -5.60
N GLN A 200 -16.89 5.92 -6.31
CA GLN A 200 -17.99 6.04 -7.27
C GLN A 200 -17.89 4.99 -8.39
N GLU A 201 -16.67 4.69 -8.85
CA GLU A 201 -16.39 3.65 -9.84
C GLU A 201 -16.41 2.22 -9.28
N GLY A 202 -16.79 2.05 -8.00
CA GLY A 202 -17.04 0.75 -7.40
C GLY A 202 -15.87 0.11 -6.67
N LEU A 203 -14.84 0.87 -6.31
CA LEU A 203 -13.67 0.36 -5.57
C LEU A 203 -14.04 -0.51 -4.36
N MET A 204 -15.09 -0.13 -3.63
CA MET A 204 -15.51 -0.82 -2.40
C MET A 204 -16.28 -2.13 -2.64
N ASN A 205 -16.55 -2.47 -3.91
CA ASN A 205 -17.32 -3.65 -4.31
C ASN A 205 -16.41 -4.70 -4.99
N ASN A 206 -16.91 -5.91 -5.17
CA ASN A 206 -16.34 -7.01 -5.97
C ASN A 206 -14.82 -7.32 -5.74
N PRO A 207 -14.42 -7.86 -4.60
CA PRO A 207 -15.23 -8.19 -3.41
C PRO A 207 -15.50 -6.95 -2.55
N ALA A 208 -16.57 -6.99 -1.75
CA ALA A 208 -16.87 -5.92 -0.80
C ALA A 208 -15.73 -5.78 0.22
N VAL A 209 -15.36 -4.53 0.52
CA VAL A 209 -14.27 -4.22 1.46
C VAL A 209 -14.83 -4.17 2.89
N ASP A 210 -14.23 -4.94 3.79
CA ASP A 210 -14.61 -4.97 5.21
C ASP A 210 -13.80 -3.95 6.03
N VAL A 211 -12.51 -3.74 5.68
CA VAL A 211 -11.62 -2.82 6.40
C VAL A 211 -10.55 -2.28 5.45
N ALA A 212 -10.13 -1.03 5.69
CA ALA A 212 -9.09 -0.37 4.91
C ALA A 212 -7.94 0.10 5.80
N PHE A 213 -6.71 -0.02 5.28
CA PHE A 213 -5.49 0.49 5.91
C PHE A 213 -4.69 1.32 4.91
N GLY A 214 -4.13 2.42 5.40
CA GLY A 214 -3.15 3.24 4.69
C GLY A 214 -2.06 3.67 5.65
N LEU A 215 -0.85 3.85 5.15
CA LEU A 215 0.28 4.42 5.88
C LEU A 215 0.66 5.74 5.22
N HIS A 216 1.10 6.69 6.04
CA HIS A 216 1.68 7.92 5.55
C HIS A 216 3.02 8.18 6.24
N VAL A 217 4.06 8.50 5.46
CA VAL A 217 5.34 8.94 6.03
C VAL A 217 5.18 10.33 6.62
N ASN A 218 5.85 10.60 7.74
CA ASN A 218 5.77 11.89 8.41
C ASN A 218 7.17 12.31 8.85
N SER A 219 7.59 13.52 8.46
CA SER A 219 8.92 14.05 8.76
C SER A 219 9.18 14.28 10.27
N LEU A 220 8.11 14.38 11.06
CA LEU A 220 8.21 14.55 12.52
C LEU A 220 8.23 13.23 13.29
N THR A 221 8.00 12.10 12.61
CA THR A 221 8.03 10.78 13.24
C THR A 221 9.43 10.16 13.07
N PRO A 222 10.14 9.85 14.16
CA PRO A 222 11.47 9.24 14.08
C PRO A 222 11.44 7.92 13.30
N VAL A 223 12.52 7.65 12.54
CA VAL A 223 12.67 6.38 11.81
C VAL A 223 12.53 5.18 12.74
N GLY A 224 11.75 4.21 12.32
CA GLY A 224 11.46 3.00 13.09
C GLY A 224 10.27 3.13 14.04
N HIS A 225 9.60 4.27 14.08
CA HIS A 225 8.37 4.48 14.84
C HIS A 225 7.16 4.52 13.90
N ILE A 226 6.03 4.02 14.40
CA ILE A 226 4.71 4.12 13.76
C ILE A 226 3.78 4.75 14.78
N ASN A 227 3.16 5.86 14.40
CA ASN A 227 2.16 6.52 15.21
C ASN A 227 0.76 6.11 14.73
N TYR A 228 -0.13 5.88 15.68
CA TYR A 228 -1.56 5.70 15.38
C TYR A 228 -2.39 6.42 16.45
N LYS A 229 -3.61 6.77 16.10
CA LYS A 229 -4.55 7.42 17.02
C LYS A 229 -5.95 6.85 16.78
N PRO A 230 -6.66 6.44 17.84
CA PRO A 230 -8.08 6.14 17.73
C PRO A 230 -8.86 7.38 17.30
N ALA A 231 -9.85 7.21 16.42
CA ALA A 231 -10.62 8.29 15.79
C ALA A 231 -9.77 9.21 14.87
N GLY A 232 -10.19 10.45 14.63
CA GLY A 232 -9.53 11.35 13.68
C GLY A 232 -8.08 11.63 14.04
N ILE A 233 -7.17 11.46 13.07
CA ILE A 233 -5.74 11.73 13.24
C ILE A 233 -5.28 12.96 12.46
N MET A 234 -5.95 13.29 11.36
CA MET A 234 -5.64 14.43 10.48
C MET A 234 -6.89 15.30 10.30
N ALA A 235 -6.68 16.54 9.90
CA ALA A 235 -7.77 17.45 9.56
C ALA A 235 -8.37 17.11 8.19
N ALA A 236 -9.68 17.34 8.02
CA ALA A 236 -10.28 17.41 6.70
C ALA A 236 -9.90 18.75 6.04
N ALA A 237 -9.68 18.72 4.74
CA ALA A 237 -9.51 19.92 3.92
C ALA A 237 -10.62 19.97 2.88
N ASP A 238 -11.39 21.06 2.87
CA ASP A 238 -12.37 21.34 1.83
C ASP A 238 -11.86 22.49 0.98
N GLN A 239 -11.98 22.37 -0.34
CA GLN A 239 -11.75 23.46 -1.28
C GLN A 239 -13.10 24.14 -1.56
N LEU A 240 -13.18 25.43 -1.26
CA LEU A 240 -14.33 26.30 -1.54
C LEU A 240 -14.19 26.90 -2.95
#